data_54c8bda409a9b11f539a4c35a3b81ccc
#
_entry.id   54c8bda409a9b11f539a4c35a3b81ccc
#
_cell.length_a   1.000
_cell.length_b   1.000
_cell.length_c   1.000
_cell.angle_alpha   90.00
_cell.angle_beta   90.00
_cell.angle_gamma   90.00
#
_symmetry.space_group_name_H-M   'P 1'
#
loop_
_entity.id
_entity.type
_entity.pdbx_description
1 polymer ?
#
loop_
_entity_poly.entity_id
_entity_poly.type
_entity_poly.pdbx_seq_one_letter_code
_entity_poly.pdbx_strand_id
1 'polypeptide(L)'
;MPSFSTHLTRLLQGLFTLLLTLFGLLLVTFSLSALSPVDRVLQIVGDHASQSTYDQVRHQLGLDQPLPVQFWHYLVNLAHGDLGIASATGQPVLHDLLAVFPATLELATLALIVGAVLGIVAGVLCARYAGSPWDLAVRTFTLLGNSVPIFWLGLLMLALFYAKLQWSAGPGRLDDIWQFTVEPRTGFALVDTWLSGDREAFRNALSHLVLPVLLLAALRRRKQMSAASRAAKQK
;
A
#
# COMPACT_ATOMS: atom_id res chain seq x y z
N MET A 1 -20.84 7.42 -35.03
CA MET A 1 -20.75 7.94 -33.64
C MET A 1 -21.51 6.97 -32.76
N PRO A 2 -20.91 6.42 -31.68
CA PRO A 2 -21.65 5.56 -30.78
C PRO A 2 -22.76 6.36 -30.13
N SER A 3 -23.99 5.81 -30.18
CA SER A 3 -25.18 6.47 -29.65
C SER A 3 -25.07 6.60 -28.11
N PHE A 4 -25.69 7.63 -27.52
CA PHE A 4 -25.75 7.86 -26.08
C PHE A 4 -26.15 6.58 -25.30
N SER A 5 -27.06 5.78 -25.90
CA SER A 5 -27.51 4.50 -25.37
C SER A 5 -26.36 3.48 -25.20
N THR A 6 -25.41 3.43 -26.12
CA THR A 6 -24.24 2.48 -26.01
C THR A 6 -23.26 2.88 -24.90
N HIS A 7 -23.09 4.18 -24.64
CA HIS A 7 -22.26 4.61 -23.50
C HIS A 7 -22.93 4.32 -22.15
N LEU A 8 -24.24 4.57 -22.05
CA LEU A 8 -25.02 4.28 -20.85
C LEU A 8 -25.02 2.78 -20.53
N THR A 9 -25.24 1.93 -21.55
CA THR A 9 -25.21 0.46 -21.36
C THR A 9 -23.84 -0.03 -20.88
N ARG A 10 -22.74 0.50 -21.42
CA ARG A 10 -21.38 0.15 -20.97
C ARG A 10 -21.12 0.62 -19.53
N LEU A 11 -21.58 1.79 -19.16
CA LEU A 11 -21.46 2.30 -17.78
C LEU A 11 -22.24 1.42 -16.80
N LEU A 12 -23.49 1.06 -17.14
CA LEU A 12 -24.31 0.17 -16.30
C LEU A 12 -23.69 -1.22 -16.17
N GLN A 13 -23.19 -1.79 -17.26
CA GLN A 13 -22.47 -3.06 -17.24
C GLN A 13 -21.20 -2.98 -16.38
N GLY A 14 -20.42 -1.90 -16.51
CA GLY A 14 -19.23 -1.67 -15.68
C GLY A 14 -19.56 -1.55 -14.20
N LEU A 15 -20.62 -0.79 -13.87
CA LEU A 15 -21.09 -0.65 -12.49
C LEU A 15 -21.60 -1.98 -11.92
N PHE A 16 -22.39 -2.73 -12.69
CA PHE A 16 -22.86 -4.05 -12.28
C PHE A 16 -21.70 -5.03 -12.01
N THR A 17 -20.73 -5.06 -12.93
CA THR A 17 -19.53 -5.91 -12.76
C THR A 17 -18.73 -5.49 -11.51
N LEU A 18 -18.58 -4.18 -11.27
CA LEU A 18 -17.91 -3.66 -10.07
C LEU A 18 -18.63 -4.09 -8.81
N LEU A 19 -19.94 -3.90 -8.74
CA LEU A 19 -20.76 -4.28 -7.56
C LEU A 19 -20.73 -5.79 -7.33
N LEU A 20 -20.82 -6.60 -8.38
CA LEU A 20 -20.75 -8.05 -8.28
C LEU A 20 -19.37 -8.50 -7.76
N THR A 21 -18.29 -7.88 -8.26
CA THR A 21 -16.92 -8.18 -7.83
C THR A 21 -16.71 -7.79 -6.36
N LEU A 22 -17.18 -6.61 -5.97
CA LEU A 22 -17.11 -6.15 -4.57
C LEU A 22 -17.91 -7.08 -3.65
N PHE A 23 -19.13 -7.44 -4.03
CA PHE A 23 -19.95 -8.37 -3.26
C PHE A 23 -19.26 -9.72 -3.08
N GLY A 24 -18.72 -10.29 -4.17
CA GLY A 24 -17.97 -11.55 -4.11
C GLY A 24 -16.74 -11.45 -3.21
N LEU A 25 -15.99 -10.35 -3.28
CA LEU A 25 -14.84 -10.10 -2.41
C LEU A 25 -15.27 -10.01 -0.94
N LEU A 26 -16.32 -9.26 -0.64
CA LEU A 26 -16.85 -9.12 0.73
C LEU A 26 -17.34 -10.45 1.29
N LEU A 27 -18.02 -11.27 0.47
CA LEU A 27 -18.46 -12.60 0.86
C LEU A 27 -17.29 -13.51 1.21
N VAL A 28 -16.27 -13.54 0.36
CA VAL A 28 -15.05 -14.34 0.59
C VAL A 28 -14.33 -13.87 1.85
N THR A 29 -14.12 -12.56 1.99
CA THR A 29 -13.43 -11.98 3.16
C THR A 29 -14.19 -12.27 4.46
N PHE A 30 -15.51 -12.09 4.45
CA PHE A 30 -16.37 -12.43 5.59
C PHE A 30 -16.27 -13.92 5.94
N SER A 31 -16.38 -14.80 4.94
CA SER A 31 -16.30 -16.26 5.14
C SER A 31 -14.95 -16.67 5.73
N LEU A 32 -13.84 -16.14 5.20
CA LEU A 32 -12.51 -16.39 5.76
C LEU A 32 -12.39 -15.89 7.20
N SER A 33 -12.96 -14.73 7.50
CA SER A 33 -12.97 -14.17 8.85
C SER A 33 -13.86 -14.99 9.82
N ALA A 34 -15.01 -15.49 9.34
CA ALA A 34 -15.91 -16.32 10.14
C ALA A 34 -15.35 -17.73 10.40
N LEU A 35 -14.54 -18.26 9.48
CA LEU A 35 -13.86 -19.56 9.61
C LEU A 35 -12.51 -19.46 10.32
N SER A 36 -12.05 -18.26 10.63
CA SER A 36 -10.80 -18.06 11.36
C SER A 36 -10.86 -18.69 12.75
N PRO A 37 -9.81 -19.40 13.18
CA PRO A 37 -9.74 -19.96 14.54
C PRO A 37 -9.56 -18.89 15.62
N VAL A 38 -9.34 -17.64 15.21
CA VAL A 38 -9.13 -16.52 16.13
C VAL A 38 -10.46 -16.02 16.67
N ASP A 39 -10.63 -16.08 17.98
CA ASP A 39 -11.84 -15.61 18.64
C ASP A 39 -11.85 -14.08 18.75
N ARG A 40 -12.79 -13.46 18.00
CA ARG A 40 -12.95 -12.00 17.97
C ARG A 40 -13.38 -11.41 19.31
N VAL A 41 -14.11 -12.18 20.11
CA VAL A 41 -14.55 -11.72 21.45
C VAL A 41 -13.35 -11.64 22.37
N LEU A 42 -12.49 -12.66 22.40
CA LEU A 42 -11.28 -12.67 23.22
C LEU A 42 -10.30 -11.57 22.83
N GLN A 43 -10.23 -11.21 21.55
CA GLN A 43 -9.40 -10.09 21.10
C GLN A 43 -9.84 -8.73 21.67
N ILE A 44 -11.14 -8.57 21.95
CA ILE A 44 -11.70 -7.31 22.47
C ILE A 44 -11.64 -7.29 24.00
N VAL A 45 -12.02 -8.39 24.64
CA VAL A 45 -12.16 -8.46 26.11
C VAL A 45 -10.90 -8.99 26.80
N GLY A 46 -9.98 -9.60 26.05
CA GLY A 46 -8.77 -10.24 26.57
C GLY A 46 -9.02 -11.65 27.13
N ASP A 47 -7.93 -12.42 27.27
CA ASP A 47 -7.97 -13.84 27.68
C ASP A 47 -8.43 -14.05 29.14
N HIS A 48 -8.41 -12.99 29.95
CA HIS A 48 -8.81 -13.03 31.36
C HIS A 48 -10.22 -12.51 31.63
N ALA A 49 -11.03 -12.29 30.60
CA ALA A 49 -12.40 -11.82 30.77
C ALA A 49 -13.27 -12.88 31.46
N SER A 50 -14.26 -12.42 32.26
CA SER A 50 -15.25 -13.31 32.83
C SER A 50 -16.15 -13.89 31.73
N GLN A 51 -16.70 -15.09 31.98
CA GLN A 51 -17.63 -15.70 31.02
C GLN A 51 -18.85 -14.82 30.75
N SER A 52 -19.35 -14.10 31.74
CA SER A 52 -20.46 -13.16 31.58
C SER A 52 -20.09 -11.99 30.64
N THR A 53 -18.88 -11.46 30.75
CA THR A 53 -18.38 -10.39 29.84
C THR A 53 -18.23 -10.93 28.41
N TYR A 54 -17.69 -12.13 28.27
CA TYR A 54 -17.55 -12.79 26.97
C TYR A 54 -18.91 -12.96 26.28
N ASP A 55 -19.91 -13.56 27.00
CA ASP A 55 -21.23 -13.81 26.43
C ASP A 55 -21.96 -12.50 26.09
N GLN A 56 -21.80 -11.46 26.90
CA GLN A 56 -22.36 -10.14 26.65
C GLN A 56 -21.79 -9.50 25.38
N VAL A 57 -20.47 -9.50 25.22
CA VAL A 57 -19.82 -8.94 24.02
C VAL A 57 -20.12 -9.77 22.78
N ARG A 58 -20.15 -11.09 22.89
CA ARG A 58 -20.56 -12.00 21.82
C ARG A 58 -21.96 -11.68 21.30
N HIS A 59 -22.91 -11.44 22.21
CA HIS A 59 -24.27 -11.05 21.85
C HIS A 59 -24.32 -9.65 21.24
N GLN A 60 -23.60 -8.67 21.81
CA GLN A 60 -23.53 -7.31 21.27
C GLN A 60 -22.97 -7.26 19.84
N LEU A 61 -21.99 -8.12 19.51
CA LEU A 61 -21.43 -8.24 18.18
C LEU A 61 -22.28 -9.09 17.24
N GLY A 62 -23.39 -9.69 17.72
CA GLY A 62 -24.26 -10.56 16.93
C GLY A 62 -23.60 -11.86 16.47
N LEU A 63 -22.52 -12.29 17.14
CA LEU A 63 -21.78 -13.52 16.80
C LEU A 63 -22.49 -14.81 17.22
N ASP A 64 -23.59 -14.69 17.91
CA ASP A 64 -24.54 -15.76 18.26
C ASP A 64 -25.58 -16.00 17.15
N GLN A 65 -25.71 -15.10 16.20
CA GLN A 65 -26.66 -15.19 15.10
C GLN A 65 -26.17 -16.14 13.97
N PRO A 66 -27.09 -16.66 13.13
CA PRO A 66 -26.71 -17.43 11.95
C PRO A 66 -25.81 -16.63 10.99
N LEU A 67 -24.85 -17.30 10.33
CA LEU A 67 -23.88 -16.65 9.43
C LEU A 67 -24.48 -15.72 8.36
N PRO A 68 -25.64 -16.04 7.71
CA PRO A 68 -26.26 -15.12 6.77
C PRO A 68 -26.70 -13.79 7.40
N VAL A 69 -27.15 -13.84 8.67
CA VAL A 69 -27.56 -12.64 9.42
C VAL A 69 -26.35 -11.82 9.80
N GLN A 70 -25.27 -12.47 10.27
CA GLN A 70 -23.99 -11.81 10.54
C GLN A 70 -23.44 -11.12 9.28
N PHE A 71 -23.52 -11.78 8.12
CA PHE A 71 -23.08 -11.18 6.85
C PHE A 71 -23.93 -9.97 6.46
N TRP A 72 -25.24 -10.03 6.67
CA TRP A 72 -26.11 -8.88 6.43
C TRP A 72 -25.75 -7.69 7.33
N HIS A 73 -25.55 -7.93 8.64
CA HIS A 73 -25.10 -6.88 9.57
C HIS A 73 -23.74 -6.31 9.16
N TYR A 74 -22.80 -7.16 8.71
CA TYR A 74 -21.52 -6.71 8.18
C TYR A 74 -21.69 -5.78 6.98
N LEU A 75 -22.56 -6.09 6.03
CA LEU A 75 -22.83 -5.23 4.86
C LEU A 75 -23.49 -3.90 5.28
N VAL A 76 -24.41 -3.93 6.23
CA VAL A 76 -25.07 -2.72 6.74
C VAL A 76 -24.07 -1.82 7.45
N ASN A 77 -23.24 -2.37 8.33
CA ASN A 77 -22.20 -1.61 9.05
C ASN A 77 -21.21 -0.99 8.05
N LEU A 78 -20.78 -1.76 7.07
CA LEU A 78 -19.88 -1.27 6.00
C LEU A 78 -20.51 -0.10 5.22
N ALA A 79 -21.81 -0.17 4.91
CA ALA A 79 -22.53 0.90 4.23
C ALA A 79 -22.63 2.18 5.06
N HIS A 80 -22.56 2.07 6.40
CA HIS A 80 -22.49 3.20 7.33
C HIS A 80 -21.05 3.68 7.61
N GLY A 81 -20.04 3.06 6.97
CA GLY A 81 -18.63 3.41 7.14
C GLY A 81 -17.95 2.74 8.33
N ASP A 82 -18.63 1.81 9.01
CA ASP A 82 -18.02 0.99 10.05
C ASP A 82 -17.31 -0.21 9.41
N LEU A 83 -15.98 -0.16 9.39
CA LEU A 83 -15.11 -1.21 8.86
C LEU A 83 -14.76 -2.28 9.92
N GLY A 84 -15.30 -2.15 11.13
CA GLY A 84 -15.00 -3.02 12.25
C GLY A 84 -13.66 -2.74 12.93
N ILE A 85 -13.23 -3.69 13.75
CA ILE A 85 -11.99 -3.62 14.54
C ILE A 85 -10.91 -4.49 13.90
N ALA A 86 -9.72 -3.94 13.76
CA ALA A 86 -8.56 -4.67 13.24
C ALA A 86 -8.03 -5.66 14.28
N SER A 87 -7.95 -6.93 13.91
CA SER A 87 -7.47 -8.00 14.79
C SER A 87 -6.02 -7.83 15.25
N ALA A 88 -5.20 -7.12 14.46
CA ALA A 88 -3.78 -6.92 14.76
C ALA A 88 -3.51 -5.80 15.77
N THR A 89 -4.33 -4.75 15.77
CA THR A 89 -4.11 -3.53 16.56
C THR A 89 -5.15 -3.34 17.67
N GLY A 90 -6.30 -4.00 17.56
CA GLY A 90 -7.45 -3.77 18.44
C GLY A 90 -8.15 -2.41 18.23
N GLN A 91 -7.75 -1.65 17.18
CA GLN A 91 -8.29 -0.34 16.87
C GLN A 91 -9.33 -0.42 15.73
N PRO A 92 -10.22 0.58 15.59
CA PRO A 92 -11.07 0.67 14.41
C PRO A 92 -10.25 0.67 13.11
N VAL A 93 -10.63 -0.18 12.15
CA VAL A 93 -9.92 -0.30 10.86
C VAL A 93 -9.80 1.04 10.15
N LEU A 94 -10.83 1.89 10.20
CA LEU A 94 -10.78 3.22 9.61
C LEU A 94 -9.68 4.09 10.22
N HIS A 95 -9.48 4.02 11.54
CA HIS A 95 -8.42 4.74 12.23
C HIS A 95 -7.03 4.28 11.73
N ASP A 96 -6.79 2.97 11.68
CA ASP A 96 -5.53 2.42 11.19
C ASP A 96 -5.27 2.79 9.71
N LEU A 97 -6.31 2.73 8.87
CA LEU A 97 -6.20 3.15 7.47
C LEU A 97 -5.81 4.62 7.34
N LEU A 98 -6.47 5.51 8.08
CA LEU A 98 -6.18 6.95 8.03
C LEU A 98 -4.78 7.26 8.59
N ALA A 99 -4.29 6.49 9.55
CA ALA A 99 -2.94 6.65 10.08
C ALA A 99 -1.84 6.21 9.09
N VAL A 100 -2.09 5.13 8.32
CA VAL A 100 -1.08 4.55 7.40
C VAL A 100 -1.20 5.11 5.97
N PHE A 101 -2.39 5.54 5.55
CA PHE A 101 -2.66 6.00 4.19
C PHE A 101 -1.77 7.15 3.73
N PRO A 102 -1.55 8.22 4.54
CA PRO A 102 -0.67 9.31 4.16
C PRO A 102 0.76 8.85 3.87
N ALA A 103 1.30 7.94 4.68
CA ALA A 103 2.63 7.38 4.47
C ALA A 103 2.75 6.63 3.14
N THR A 104 1.75 5.82 2.83
CA THR A 104 1.69 5.06 1.57
C THR A 104 1.58 6.01 0.37
N LEU A 105 0.76 7.06 0.48
CA LEU A 105 0.57 8.04 -0.58
C LEU A 105 1.84 8.88 -0.81
N GLU A 106 2.52 9.29 0.26
CA GLU A 106 3.79 10.01 0.20
C GLU A 106 4.86 9.21 -0.54
N LEU A 107 5.06 7.96 -0.12
CA LEU A 107 6.03 7.07 -0.75
C LEU A 107 5.66 6.78 -2.22
N ALA A 108 4.39 6.50 -2.51
CA ALA A 108 3.93 6.19 -3.86
C ALA A 108 4.07 7.36 -4.82
N THR A 109 3.74 8.58 -4.39
CA THR A 109 3.86 9.79 -5.21
C THR A 109 5.32 10.14 -5.50
N LEU A 110 6.18 10.08 -4.50
CA LEU A 110 7.62 10.31 -4.69
C LEU A 110 8.25 9.25 -5.60
N ALA A 111 7.94 7.98 -5.38
CA ALA A 111 8.42 6.90 -6.24
C ALA A 111 7.92 7.04 -7.68
N LEU A 112 6.70 7.56 -7.88
CA LEU A 112 6.14 7.86 -9.19
C LEU A 112 6.93 8.96 -9.90
N ILE A 113 7.15 10.07 -9.22
CA ILE A 113 7.84 11.24 -9.77
C ILE A 113 9.29 10.87 -10.11
N VAL A 114 10.02 10.32 -9.14
CA VAL A 114 11.43 9.91 -9.32
C VAL A 114 11.54 8.83 -10.41
N GLY A 115 10.66 7.84 -10.39
CA GLY A 115 10.64 6.78 -11.39
C GLY A 115 10.34 7.31 -12.82
N ALA A 116 9.43 8.27 -12.94
CA ALA A 116 9.13 8.92 -14.23
C ALA A 116 10.34 9.71 -14.76
N VAL A 117 10.93 10.56 -13.92
CA VAL A 117 12.11 11.36 -14.28
C VAL A 117 13.27 10.46 -14.69
N LEU A 118 13.65 9.51 -13.85
CA LEU A 118 14.74 8.57 -14.15
C LEU A 118 14.42 7.72 -15.40
N GLY A 119 13.14 7.34 -15.58
CA GLY A 119 12.67 6.58 -16.75
C GLY A 119 12.82 7.34 -18.05
N ILE A 120 12.38 8.59 -18.07
CA ILE A 120 12.49 9.47 -19.24
C ILE A 120 13.96 9.72 -19.57
N VAL A 121 14.77 10.12 -18.59
CA VAL A 121 16.20 10.40 -18.78
C VAL A 121 16.92 9.17 -19.37
N ALA A 122 16.75 8.00 -18.75
CA ALA A 122 17.37 6.79 -19.24
C ALA A 122 16.84 6.36 -20.62
N GLY A 123 15.54 6.55 -20.89
CA GLY A 123 14.96 6.26 -22.20
C GLY A 123 15.54 7.15 -23.31
N VAL A 124 15.65 8.46 -23.06
CA VAL A 124 16.27 9.41 -23.99
C VAL A 124 17.75 9.08 -24.23
N LEU A 125 18.50 8.77 -23.17
CA LEU A 125 19.91 8.38 -23.29
C LEU A 125 20.08 7.10 -24.10
N CYS A 126 19.27 6.07 -23.87
CA CYS A 126 19.29 4.83 -24.64
C CYS A 126 18.92 5.07 -26.12
N ALA A 127 17.96 5.95 -26.40
CA ALA A 127 17.58 6.29 -27.77
C ALA A 127 18.71 7.06 -28.50
N ARG A 128 19.33 8.02 -27.79
CA ARG A 128 20.42 8.86 -28.38
C ARG A 128 21.70 8.06 -28.61
N TYR A 129 22.02 7.10 -27.77
CA TYR A 129 23.22 6.29 -27.81
C TYR A 129 22.89 4.80 -28.08
N ALA A 130 21.92 4.55 -28.96
CA ALA A 130 21.49 3.20 -29.30
C ALA A 130 22.67 2.35 -29.82
N GLY A 131 22.81 1.13 -29.33
CA GLY A 131 23.91 0.22 -29.65
C GLY A 131 25.25 0.52 -28.95
N SER A 132 25.30 1.55 -28.10
CA SER A 132 26.50 1.86 -27.30
C SER A 132 26.60 0.93 -26.07
N PRO A 133 27.81 0.87 -25.44
CA PRO A 133 27.97 0.16 -24.16
C PRO A 133 27.04 0.66 -23.05
N TRP A 134 26.67 1.93 -23.08
CA TRP A 134 25.70 2.52 -22.15
C TRP A 134 24.28 1.96 -22.34
N ASP A 135 23.83 1.85 -23.60
CA ASP A 135 22.52 1.23 -23.91
C ASP A 135 22.49 -0.23 -23.45
N LEU A 136 23.58 -0.97 -23.72
CA LEU A 136 23.72 -2.35 -23.25
C LEU A 136 23.70 -2.44 -21.72
N ALA A 137 24.44 -1.58 -21.02
CA ALA A 137 24.48 -1.55 -19.56
C ALA A 137 23.11 -1.27 -18.95
N VAL A 138 22.38 -0.26 -19.44
CA VAL A 138 21.03 0.08 -18.97
C VAL A 138 20.05 -1.07 -19.20
N ARG A 139 20.10 -1.70 -20.38
CA ARG A 139 19.25 -2.86 -20.70
C ARG A 139 19.56 -4.05 -19.78
N THR A 140 20.85 -4.38 -19.61
CA THR A 140 21.29 -5.47 -18.75
C THR A 140 20.88 -5.22 -17.30
N PHE A 141 21.12 -4.00 -16.78
CA PHE A 141 20.70 -3.64 -15.41
C PHE A 141 19.20 -3.75 -15.23
N THR A 142 18.42 -3.34 -16.23
CA THR A 142 16.94 -3.46 -16.21
C THR A 142 16.49 -4.92 -16.21
N LEU A 143 17.14 -5.78 -17.00
CA LEU A 143 16.84 -7.22 -17.04
C LEU A 143 17.17 -7.90 -15.72
N LEU A 144 18.34 -7.63 -15.15
CA LEU A 144 18.77 -8.16 -13.86
C LEU A 144 17.81 -7.72 -12.75
N GLY A 145 17.47 -6.43 -12.69
CA GLY A 145 16.50 -5.92 -11.72
C GLY A 145 15.12 -6.56 -11.84
N ASN A 146 14.73 -7.03 -13.03
CA ASN A 146 13.46 -7.73 -13.26
C ASN A 146 13.45 -9.18 -12.78
N SER A 147 14.60 -9.81 -12.67
CA SER A 147 14.72 -11.21 -12.29
C SER A 147 14.70 -11.41 -10.77
N VAL A 148 14.96 -10.36 -10.01
CA VAL A 148 15.08 -10.42 -8.55
C VAL A 148 13.75 -10.07 -7.89
N PRO A 149 13.24 -10.86 -6.90
CA PRO A 149 12.07 -10.48 -6.13
C PRO A 149 12.29 -9.17 -5.36
N ILE A 150 11.27 -8.30 -5.36
CA ILE A 150 11.38 -6.95 -4.76
C ILE A 150 11.75 -6.99 -3.27
N PHE A 151 11.14 -7.90 -2.50
CA PHE A 151 11.39 -8.00 -1.07
C PHE A 151 12.85 -8.38 -0.79
N TRP A 152 13.43 -9.28 -1.62
CA TRP A 152 14.82 -9.69 -1.49
C TRP A 152 15.76 -8.52 -1.81
N LEU A 153 15.49 -7.79 -2.90
CA LEU A 153 16.26 -6.59 -3.25
C LEU A 153 16.17 -5.53 -2.15
N GLY A 154 14.98 -5.32 -1.57
CA GLY A 154 14.80 -4.40 -0.45
C GLY A 154 15.61 -4.79 0.78
N LEU A 155 15.62 -6.06 1.16
CA LEU A 155 16.41 -6.57 2.27
C LEU A 155 17.92 -6.43 1.99
N LEU A 156 18.36 -6.74 0.77
CA LEU A 156 19.75 -6.58 0.37
C LEU A 156 20.19 -5.11 0.42
N MET A 157 19.36 -4.19 -0.05
CA MET A 157 19.63 -2.76 0.00
C MET A 157 19.69 -2.25 1.45
N LEU A 158 18.79 -2.69 2.33
CA LEU A 158 18.86 -2.38 3.75
C LEU A 158 20.15 -2.94 4.38
N ALA A 159 20.49 -4.20 4.14
CA ALA A 159 21.70 -4.81 4.68
C ALA A 159 22.97 -4.08 4.21
N LEU A 160 23.01 -3.65 2.95
CA LEU A 160 24.17 -2.99 2.37
C LEU A 160 24.24 -1.51 2.74
N PHE A 161 23.19 -0.74 2.47
CA PHE A 161 23.24 0.72 2.59
C PHE A 161 22.98 1.22 4.01
N TYR A 162 22.12 0.55 4.76
CA TYR A 162 21.87 0.90 6.15
C TYR A 162 22.85 0.19 7.10
N ALA A 163 22.86 -1.16 7.13
CA ALA A 163 23.60 -1.87 8.18
C ALA A 163 25.12 -1.84 7.97
N LYS A 164 25.62 -1.97 6.72
CA LYS A 164 27.06 -2.05 6.45
C LYS A 164 27.69 -0.71 6.11
N LEU A 165 27.11 0.08 5.19
CA LEU A 165 27.68 1.34 4.71
C LEU A 165 27.23 2.56 5.54
N GLN A 166 26.11 2.45 6.24
CA GLN A 166 25.52 3.56 7.03
C GLN A 166 25.25 4.82 6.18
N TRP A 167 24.89 4.63 4.90
CA TRP A 167 24.60 5.71 3.96
C TRP A 167 23.13 6.11 3.91
N SER A 168 22.24 5.25 4.40
CA SER A 168 20.80 5.52 4.46
C SER A 168 20.29 5.38 5.88
N ALA A 169 19.17 6.04 6.14
CA ALA A 169 18.43 5.84 7.38
C ALA A 169 17.90 4.40 7.49
N GLY A 170 17.56 4.00 8.70
CA GLY A 170 17.00 2.69 9.03
C GLY A 170 15.55 2.49 8.56
N PRO A 171 14.94 1.38 8.99
CA PRO A 171 13.51 1.15 8.77
C PRO A 171 12.70 2.18 9.58
N GLY A 172 11.56 2.58 9.05
CA GLY A 172 10.70 3.59 9.66
C GLY A 172 10.50 4.82 8.76
N ARG A 173 9.88 5.87 9.31
CA ARG A 173 9.62 7.14 8.61
C ARG A 173 10.48 8.28 9.13
N LEU A 174 10.86 8.19 10.40
CA LEU A 174 11.69 9.11 11.16
C LEU A 174 12.46 8.31 12.20
N ASP A 175 13.62 8.80 12.61
CA ASP A 175 14.28 8.28 13.80
C ASP A 175 13.46 8.58 15.07
N ASP A 176 13.61 7.75 16.10
CA ASP A 176 12.80 7.82 17.32
C ASP A 176 12.77 9.21 17.95
N ILE A 177 13.89 9.94 17.93
CA ILE A 177 13.98 11.31 18.45
C ILE A 177 12.96 12.22 17.77
N TRP A 178 12.85 12.14 16.44
CA TRP A 178 11.97 12.99 15.66
C TRP A 178 10.53 12.52 15.65
N GLN A 179 10.31 11.21 15.78
CA GLN A 179 8.98 10.63 15.85
C GLN A 179 8.16 11.14 17.04
N PHE A 180 8.83 11.42 18.16
CA PHE A 180 8.19 11.97 19.38
C PHE A 180 8.22 13.49 19.47
N THR A 181 9.06 14.16 18.67
CA THR A 181 9.23 15.61 18.71
C THR A 181 8.35 16.34 17.68
N VAL A 182 8.17 15.74 16.51
CA VAL A 182 7.37 16.32 15.43
C VAL A 182 5.90 15.90 15.60
N GLU A 183 5.02 16.90 15.79
CA GLU A 183 3.58 16.66 15.90
C GLU A 183 3.00 16.27 14.54
N PRO A 184 2.35 15.10 14.41
CA PRO A 184 1.73 14.67 13.16
C PRO A 184 0.44 15.46 12.89
N ARG A 185 0.49 16.43 12.00
CA ARG A 185 -0.67 17.28 11.62
C ARG A 185 -1.39 16.78 10.39
N THR A 186 -0.64 16.38 9.39
CA THR A 186 -1.17 15.91 8.09
C THR A 186 -1.00 14.41 7.91
N GLY A 187 -0.12 13.78 8.68
CA GLY A 187 0.27 12.39 8.55
C GLY A 187 1.32 12.14 7.45
N PHE A 188 1.72 13.17 6.68
CA PHE A 188 2.82 13.13 5.73
C PHE A 188 4.11 13.55 6.43
N ALA A 189 5.11 12.66 6.53
CA ALA A 189 6.31 12.95 7.30
C ALA A 189 7.09 14.15 6.75
N LEU A 190 7.23 14.29 5.44
CA LEU A 190 7.90 15.44 4.82
C LEU A 190 7.15 16.76 5.08
N VAL A 191 5.82 16.73 4.99
CA VAL A 191 5.01 17.93 5.20
C VAL A 191 5.04 18.34 6.67
N ASP A 192 4.86 17.37 7.57
CA ASP A 192 4.82 17.64 9.01
C ASP A 192 6.17 18.14 9.55
N THR A 193 7.28 17.55 9.10
CA THR A 193 8.63 18.02 9.43
C THR A 193 8.96 19.37 8.79
N TRP A 194 8.46 19.66 7.60
CA TRP A 194 8.61 20.98 6.99
C TRP A 194 7.81 22.06 7.73
N LEU A 195 6.57 21.73 8.13
CA LEU A 195 5.71 22.64 8.91
C LEU A 195 6.22 22.89 10.32
N SER A 196 6.97 21.97 10.92
CA SER A 196 7.62 22.16 12.24
C SER A 196 8.74 23.20 12.18
N GLY A 197 9.24 23.53 10.99
CA GLY A 197 10.38 24.44 10.80
C GLY A 197 11.73 23.83 11.15
N ASP A 198 11.77 22.57 11.55
CA ASP A 198 13.00 21.86 11.91
C ASP A 198 13.66 21.23 10.68
N ARG A 199 14.78 21.83 10.27
CA ARG A 199 15.54 21.38 9.10
C ARG A 199 16.18 20.01 9.30
N GLU A 200 16.54 19.65 10.52
CA GLU A 200 17.17 18.36 10.80
C GLU A 200 16.11 17.26 10.73
N ALA A 201 14.93 17.48 11.31
CA ALA A 201 13.78 16.57 11.19
C ALA A 201 13.39 16.35 9.72
N PHE A 202 13.36 17.42 8.91
CA PHE A 202 13.07 17.30 7.47
C PHE A 202 14.11 16.50 6.71
N ARG A 203 15.41 16.72 6.97
CA ARG A 203 16.49 15.92 6.38
C ARG A 203 16.43 14.47 6.80
N ASN A 204 16.07 14.20 8.05
CA ASN A 204 15.87 12.86 8.58
C ASN A 204 14.72 12.16 7.84
N ALA A 205 13.54 12.78 7.71
CA ALA A 205 12.41 12.25 6.95
C ALA A 205 12.80 11.93 5.49
N LEU A 206 13.53 12.85 4.84
CA LEU A 206 13.99 12.65 3.46
C LEU A 206 14.95 11.46 3.35
N SER A 207 15.87 11.28 4.31
CA SER A 207 16.82 10.16 4.29
C SER A 207 16.13 8.79 4.40
N HIS A 208 15.03 8.68 5.14
CA HIS A 208 14.23 7.46 5.25
C HIS A 208 13.48 7.13 3.96
N LEU A 209 13.16 8.13 3.14
CA LEU A 209 12.45 7.95 1.88
C LEU A 209 13.35 7.60 0.69
N VAL A 210 14.65 7.93 0.74
CA VAL A 210 15.58 7.74 -0.39
C VAL A 210 15.61 6.28 -0.84
N LEU A 211 15.87 5.36 0.07
CA LEU A 211 16.04 3.94 -0.27
C LEU A 211 14.76 3.30 -0.80
N PRO A 212 13.60 3.41 -0.13
CA PRO A 212 12.35 2.82 -0.63
C PRO A 212 11.85 3.51 -1.91
N VAL A 213 12.04 4.81 -2.07
CA VAL A 213 11.68 5.53 -3.32
C VAL A 213 12.50 5.01 -4.49
N LEU A 214 13.81 4.87 -4.33
CA LEU A 214 14.70 4.34 -5.39
C LEU A 214 14.35 2.90 -5.75
N LEU A 215 14.06 2.07 -4.75
CA LEU A 215 13.62 0.68 -4.96
C LEU A 215 12.33 0.60 -5.77
N LEU A 216 11.30 1.35 -5.37
CA LEU A 216 10.01 1.39 -6.06
C LEU A 216 10.11 2.03 -7.45
N ALA A 217 10.91 3.09 -7.61
CA ALA A 217 11.16 3.74 -8.88
C ALA A 217 11.82 2.80 -9.89
N ALA A 218 12.77 1.97 -9.46
CA ALA A 218 13.41 0.98 -10.30
C ALA A 218 12.43 -0.08 -10.83
N LEU A 219 11.45 -0.49 -10.02
CA LEU A 219 10.46 -1.51 -10.39
C LEU A 219 9.40 -1.02 -11.38
N ARG A 220 9.06 0.25 -11.36
CA ARG A 220 8.01 0.80 -12.21
C ARG A 220 8.37 0.75 -13.70
N ARG A 221 9.65 0.80 -14.05
CA ARG A 221 10.13 0.57 -15.42
C ARG A 221 9.72 -0.78 -15.99
N ARG A 222 9.53 -1.78 -15.14
CA ARG A 222 9.14 -3.15 -15.49
C ARG A 222 7.82 -3.22 -16.27
N LYS A 223 6.78 -2.51 -15.82
CA LYS A 223 5.44 -2.56 -16.44
C LYS A 223 5.37 -1.77 -17.76
N GLN A 224 6.05 -0.65 -17.87
CA GLN A 224 6.00 0.22 -19.06
C GLN A 224 6.76 -0.38 -20.24
N MET A 225 7.92 -0.97 -20.03
CA MET A 225 8.70 -1.62 -21.11
C MET A 225 8.04 -2.90 -21.62
N SER A 226 7.39 -3.68 -20.77
CA SER A 226 6.64 -4.85 -21.20
C SER A 226 5.40 -4.51 -22.03
N ALA A 227 4.73 -3.41 -21.71
CA ALA A 227 3.60 -2.89 -22.49
C ALA A 227 4.05 -2.35 -23.84
N ALA A 228 5.14 -1.58 -23.89
CA ALA A 228 5.71 -1.07 -25.13
C ALA A 228 6.23 -2.17 -26.06
N SER A 229 6.86 -3.22 -25.50
CA SER A 229 7.32 -4.40 -26.26
C SER A 229 6.16 -5.21 -26.82
N ARG A 230 5.05 -5.34 -26.10
CA ARG A 230 3.84 -6.01 -26.61
C ARG A 230 3.17 -5.22 -27.73
N ALA A 231 3.08 -3.90 -27.58
CA ALA A 231 2.53 -3.02 -28.62
C ALA A 231 3.37 -3.00 -29.90
N ALA A 232 4.70 -3.11 -29.78
CA ALA A 232 5.61 -3.19 -30.91
C ALA A 232 5.55 -4.55 -31.66
N LYS A 233 5.16 -5.64 -30.99
CA LYS A 233 4.98 -6.97 -31.62
C LYS A 233 3.61 -7.15 -32.30
N GLN A 234 2.67 -6.21 -32.11
CA GLN A 234 1.33 -6.23 -32.73
C GLN A 234 1.23 -5.35 -33.96
N LYS A 235 2.30 -4.64 -34.34
CA LYS A 235 2.48 -3.94 -35.62
C LYS A 235 3.39 -4.72 -36.54
#